data_12a2018ee6711bb7034eb6394199137c
#
_entry.id   12a2018ee6711bb7034eb6394199137c
#
_cell.length_a   1.000
_cell.length_b   1.000
_cell.length_c   1.000
_cell.angle_alpha   90.00
_cell.angle_beta   90.00
_cell.angle_gamma   90.00
#
_symmetry.space_group_name_H-M   'P 1'
#
loop_
_entity.id
_entity.type
_entity.pdbx_description
1 polymer ?
#
loop_
_entity_poly.entity_id
_entity_poly.type
_entity_poly.pdbx_seq_one_letter_code
_entity_poly.pdbx_strand_id
1 'polypeptide(L)'
;PPTPRRRLLVSNSTLRRVPGPLAAASQELLRPKMNRVLFIPYTLHYQDAYAKTTREKLESLGYGLDSIHESSDPEEAVRKSEAIFIGNFLLQCCFILPDGIPYMGSRAGTNVATISINTTNDMPIVYPPSLQVLGLVPFTINPHYLDPDVNSTHTGETRAERILQYHEEPNTPPVLGLRKEAMLLVEGDKATLQGVTEARLFLRGEKPAEHEPGTDFSFLLTDSNSQKP
;
A
#
# COMPACT_ATOMS: atom_id res chain seq x y z
N PRO A 1 0.88 13.52 -23.66
CA PRO A 1 0.52 13.72 -22.28
C PRO A 1 1.18 12.65 -21.45
N PRO A 2 1.78 12.99 -20.28
CA PRO A 2 2.38 12.01 -19.40
C PRO A 2 1.32 10.98 -18.98
N THR A 3 1.73 9.72 -18.91
CA THR A 3 0.85 8.64 -18.47
C THR A 3 0.40 8.94 -17.04
N PRO A 4 -0.90 8.94 -16.74
CA PRO A 4 -1.37 9.24 -15.39
C PRO A 4 -0.79 8.23 -14.40
N ARG A 5 -0.31 8.73 -13.27
CA ARG A 5 0.20 7.89 -12.17
C ARG A 5 -0.92 6.99 -11.67
N ARG A 6 -0.65 5.70 -11.57
CA ARG A 6 -1.64 4.69 -11.16
C ARG A 6 -1.10 3.85 -10.02
N ARG A 7 -1.87 3.76 -8.96
CA ARG A 7 -1.52 3.01 -7.75
C ARG A 7 -2.74 2.30 -7.18
N LEU A 8 -2.58 1.04 -6.84
CA LEU A 8 -3.57 0.26 -6.11
C LEU A 8 -2.95 -0.15 -4.77
N LEU A 9 -3.47 0.39 -3.68
CA LEU A 9 -2.97 0.20 -2.33
C LEU A 9 -3.96 -0.64 -1.54
N VAL A 10 -3.62 -1.91 -1.31
CA VAL A 10 -4.50 -2.93 -0.78
C VAL A 10 -4.15 -3.22 0.69
N SER A 11 -5.16 -3.28 1.54
CA SER A 11 -4.97 -3.57 2.97
C SER A 11 -4.35 -4.95 3.23
N ASN A 12 -4.82 -5.98 2.54
CA ASN A 12 -4.33 -7.33 2.75
C ASN A 12 -4.14 -8.10 1.43
N SER A 13 -3.21 -9.05 1.42
CA SER A 13 -2.98 -9.91 0.25
C SER A 13 -4.08 -10.96 0.13
N THR A 14 -5.26 -10.57 -0.30
CA THR A 14 -6.35 -11.48 -0.65
C THR A 14 -6.13 -12.20 -1.98
N LEU A 15 -4.91 -12.17 -2.52
CA LEU A 15 -4.54 -12.96 -3.71
C LEU A 15 -4.89 -14.45 -3.55
N ARG A 16 -5.01 -14.96 -2.33
CA ARG A 16 -5.41 -16.36 -2.08
C ARG A 16 -6.92 -16.62 -2.15
N ARG A 17 -7.81 -15.62 -2.01
CA ARG A 17 -9.25 -15.87 -1.78
C ARG A 17 -10.23 -14.97 -2.53
N VAL A 18 -9.81 -14.10 -3.45
CA VAL A 18 -10.74 -13.11 -4.02
C VAL A 18 -11.12 -13.41 -5.45
N PRO A 19 -12.37 -13.85 -5.70
CA PRO A 19 -13.10 -13.48 -6.91
C PRO A 19 -13.78 -12.12 -6.66
N GLY A 20 -13.60 -11.17 -7.55
CA GLY A 20 -14.41 -9.96 -7.61
C GLY A 20 -13.62 -8.64 -7.47
N PRO A 21 -13.71 -7.91 -6.36
CA PRO A 21 -13.26 -6.51 -6.33
C PRO A 21 -11.77 -6.29 -6.59
N LEU A 22 -10.90 -7.13 -6.00
CA LEU A 22 -9.45 -6.99 -6.20
C LEU A 22 -9.02 -7.38 -7.62
N ALA A 23 -9.62 -8.42 -8.20
CA ALA A 23 -9.35 -8.82 -9.58
C ALA A 23 -9.77 -7.70 -10.55
N ALA A 24 -10.97 -7.13 -10.35
CA ALA A 24 -11.45 -5.99 -11.15
C ALA A 24 -10.54 -4.76 -11.00
N ALA A 25 -10.19 -4.39 -9.76
CA ALA A 25 -9.29 -3.26 -9.49
C ALA A 25 -7.88 -3.49 -10.05
N SER A 26 -7.35 -4.71 -9.98
CA SER A 26 -6.06 -5.06 -10.60
C SER A 26 -6.11 -4.97 -12.13
N GLN A 27 -7.21 -5.42 -12.74
CA GLN A 27 -7.42 -5.29 -14.19
C GLN A 27 -7.58 -3.83 -14.62
N GLU A 28 -8.25 -3.02 -13.81
CA GLU A 28 -8.37 -1.58 -14.03
C GLU A 28 -7.02 -0.87 -13.92
N LEU A 29 -6.19 -1.25 -12.93
CA LEU A 29 -4.82 -0.74 -12.77
C LEU A 29 -3.93 -1.13 -13.95
N LEU A 30 -3.94 -2.42 -14.29
CA LEU A 30 -3.02 -3.05 -15.23
C LEU A 30 -3.58 -3.00 -16.66
N ARG A 31 -4.16 -2.06 -17.19
CA ARG A 31 -4.74 -1.89 -18.56
C ARG A 31 -4.42 -3.00 -19.58
N PRO A 32 -5.24 -3.16 -20.66
CA PRO A 32 -5.12 -4.27 -21.63
C PRO A 32 -3.80 -4.39 -22.41
N LYS A 33 -2.88 -3.42 -22.24
CA LYS A 33 -1.57 -3.40 -22.90
C LYS A 33 -0.41 -3.87 -22.02
N MET A 34 -0.64 -4.14 -20.74
CA MET A 34 0.39 -4.62 -19.83
C MET A 34 0.31 -6.15 -19.77
N ASN A 35 1.42 -6.78 -20.01
CA ASN A 35 1.49 -8.24 -20.04
C ASN A 35 2.27 -8.81 -18.87
N ARG A 36 3.15 -8.02 -18.26
CA ARG A 36 4.09 -8.48 -17.23
C ARG A 36 4.16 -7.54 -16.03
N VAL A 37 4.25 -8.13 -14.84
CA VAL A 37 4.38 -7.45 -13.57
C VAL A 37 5.69 -7.85 -12.93
N LEU A 38 6.50 -6.89 -12.49
CA LEU A 38 7.68 -7.14 -11.69
C LEU A 38 7.27 -7.27 -10.22
N PHE A 39 7.53 -8.43 -9.64
CA PHE A 39 7.23 -8.74 -8.25
C PHE A 39 8.47 -8.58 -7.37
N ILE A 40 8.30 -7.93 -6.21
CA ILE A 40 9.35 -7.71 -5.22
C ILE A 40 9.01 -8.48 -3.94
N PRO A 41 9.61 -9.70 -3.72
CA PRO A 41 9.24 -10.62 -2.65
C PRO A 41 10.04 -10.46 -1.36
N TYR A 42 10.77 -9.39 -1.13
CA TYR A 42 11.79 -9.26 -0.07
C TYR A 42 11.29 -9.30 1.39
N THR A 43 10.20 -10.00 1.67
CA THR A 43 9.66 -10.12 3.04
C THR A 43 10.00 -11.42 3.72
N LEU A 44 10.21 -12.48 2.96
CA LEU A 44 10.34 -13.84 3.47
C LEU A 44 11.64 -14.47 2.98
N HIS A 45 12.24 -15.30 3.82
CA HIS A 45 13.37 -16.15 3.41
C HIS A 45 13.00 -17.09 2.25
N TYR A 46 11.72 -17.40 2.07
CA TYR A 46 11.19 -18.28 1.02
C TYR A 46 10.70 -17.47 -0.19
N GLN A 47 11.57 -16.65 -0.78
CA GLN A 47 11.25 -15.79 -1.91
C GLN A 47 10.69 -16.58 -3.10
N ASP A 48 11.30 -17.73 -3.43
CA ASP A 48 10.87 -18.60 -4.52
C ASP A 48 9.43 -19.10 -4.35
N ALA A 49 9.09 -19.60 -3.15
CA ALA A 49 7.74 -20.11 -2.88
C ALA A 49 6.69 -19.00 -2.94
N TYR A 50 7.06 -17.80 -2.48
CA TYR A 50 6.18 -16.65 -2.53
C TYR A 50 6.00 -16.13 -3.96
N ALA A 51 7.09 -16.05 -4.73
CA ALA A 51 7.04 -15.69 -6.15
C ALA A 51 6.21 -16.70 -6.94
N LYS A 52 6.39 -18.01 -6.70
CA LYS A 52 5.59 -19.07 -7.34
C LYS A 52 4.09 -18.89 -7.10
N THR A 53 3.68 -18.75 -5.83
CA THR A 53 2.25 -18.58 -5.49
C THR A 53 1.66 -17.31 -6.11
N THR A 54 2.44 -16.22 -6.14
CA THR A 54 2.01 -14.95 -6.73
C THR A 54 1.94 -15.05 -8.25
N ARG A 55 2.89 -15.75 -8.88
CA ARG A 55 2.93 -16.02 -10.33
C ARG A 55 1.70 -16.79 -10.78
N GLU A 56 1.39 -17.92 -10.14
CA GLU A 56 0.20 -18.73 -10.43
C GLU A 56 -1.08 -17.89 -10.37
N LYS A 57 -1.15 -16.97 -9.41
CA LYS A 57 -2.32 -16.10 -9.27
C LYS A 57 -2.40 -15.03 -10.35
N LEU A 58 -1.33 -14.31 -10.65
CA LEU A 58 -1.33 -13.29 -11.71
C LEU A 58 -1.53 -13.91 -13.10
N GLU A 59 -0.96 -15.08 -13.35
CA GLU A 59 -1.18 -15.83 -14.59
C GLU A 59 -2.66 -16.23 -14.74
N SER A 60 -3.34 -16.59 -13.65
CA SER A 60 -4.79 -16.86 -13.68
C SER A 60 -5.63 -15.62 -14.03
N LEU A 61 -5.06 -14.42 -13.90
CA LEU A 61 -5.66 -13.14 -14.29
C LEU A 61 -5.19 -12.67 -15.67
N GLY A 62 -4.31 -13.42 -16.34
CA GLY A 62 -3.79 -13.11 -17.67
C GLY A 62 -2.50 -12.29 -17.68
N TYR A 63 -1.79 -12.15 -16.55
CA TYR A 63 -0.54 -11.39 -16.44
C TYR A 63 0.65 -12.30 -16.14
N GLY A 64 1.76 -12.12 -16.87
CA GLY A 64 3.03 -12.75 -16.53
C GLY A 64 3.68 -12.07 -15.30
N LEU A 65 4.47 -12.83 -14.52
CA LEU A 65 5.21 -12.31 -13.39
C LEU A 65 6.71 -12.59 -13.55
N ASP A 66 7.50 -11.52 -13.45
CA ASP A 66 8.94 -11.58 -13.23
C ASP A 66 9.22 -11.29 -11.75
N SER A 67 10.15 -12.01 -11.14
CA SER A 67 10.52 -11.73 -9.76
C SER A 67 11.92 -11.14 -9.69
N ILE A 68 12.05 -10.03 -8.96
CA ILE A 68 13.30 -9.26 -8.93
C ILE A 68 14.50 -10.07 -8.41
N HIS A 69 14.27 -11.02 -7.49
CA HIS A 69 15.33 -11.86 -6.94
C HIS A 69 15.88 -12.89 -7.93
N GLU A 70 15.16 -13.15 -9.03
CA GLU A 70 15.59 -13.99 -10.14
C GLU A 70 16.41 -13.20 -11.18
N SER A 71 16.46 -11.87 -11.06
CA SER A 71 17.17 -10.99 -12.00
C SER A 71 18.66 -10.86 -11.64
N SER A 72 19.51 -10.93 -12.64
CA SER A 72 20.94 -10.63 -12.50
C SER A 72 21.23 -9.14 -12.31
N ASP A 73 20.34 -8.26 -12.77
CA ASP A 73 20.39 -6.81 -12.62
C ASP A 73 19.03 -6.29 -12.12
N PRO A 74 18.83 -6.19 -10.79
CA PRO A 74 17.59 -5.73 -10.19
C PRO A 74 17.22 -4.29 -10.58
N GLU A 75 18.20 -3.43 -10.76
CA GLU A 75 17.98 -2.02 -11.12
C GLU A 75 17.41 -1.90 -12.54
N GLU A 76 17.98 -2.64 -13.47
CA GLU A 76 17.50 -2.71 -14.85
C GLU A 76 16.11 -3.36 -14.92
N ALA A 77 15.85 -4.39 -14.10
CA ALA A 77 14.54 -5.02 -14.02
C ALA A 77 13.45 -4.02 -13.59
N VAL A 78 13.74 -3.17 -12.59
CA VAL A 78 12.82 -2.09 -12.17
C VAL A 78 12.62 -1.07 -13.31
N ARG A 79 13.71 -0.67 -13.95
CA ARG A 79 13.66 0.36 -15.03
C ARG A 79 12.85 -0.08 -16.25
N LYS A 80 12.87 -1.37 -16.58
CA LYS A 80 12.16 -1.97 -17.73
C LYS A 80 10.77 -2.51 -17.39
N SER A 81 10.35 -2.48 -16.13
CA SER A 81 9.08 -3.06 -15.72
C SER A 81 7.89 -2.29 -16.30
N GLU A 82 6.85 -3.01 -16.70
CA GLU A 82 5.57 -2.45 -17.15
C GLU A 82 4.68 -2.08 -15.96
N ALA A 83 4.78 -2.84 -14.86
CA ALA A 83 4.11 -2.59 -13.60
C ALA A 83 4.91 -3.22 -12.45
N ILE A 84 4.74 -2.71 -11.24
CA ILE A 84 5.42 -3.22 -10.04
C ILE A 84 4.41 -3.66 -8.99
N PHE A 85 4.64 -4.83 -8.42
CA PHE A 85 3.90 -5.36 -7.29
C PHE A 85 4.80 -5.63 -6.09
N ILE A 86 4.49 -4.99 -4.96
CA ILE A 86 5.11 -5.27 -3.67
C ILE A 86 4.06 -5.88 -2.74
N GLY A 87 4.25 -7.13 -2.38
CA GLY A 87 3.35 -7.85 -1.47
C GLY A 87 3.60 -7.51 -0.01
N ASN A 88 4.66 -8.07 0.51
CA ASN A 88 5.22 -7.75 1.83
C ASN A 88 6.63 -7.22 1.63
N PHE A 89 7.16 -6.44 2.56
CA PHE A 89 8.46 -5.79 2.39
C PHE A 89 9.29 -5.87 3.67
N LEU A 90 10.56 -6.23 3.53
CA LEU A 90 11.59 -6.03 4.55
C LEU A 90 12.42 -4.80 4.14
N LEU A 91 12.57 -3.84 5.02
CA LEU A 91 13.04 -2.47 4.80
C LEU A 91 14.50 -2.31 4.33
N GLN A 92 15.07 -3.25 3.60
CA GLN A 92 16.47 -3.18 3.18
C GLN A 92 16.72 -2.61 1.78
N CYS A 93 15.68 -2.27 1.02
CA CYS A 93 15.85 -1.84 -0.37
C CYS A 93 15.14 -0.51 -0.62
N CYS A 94 15.91 0.56 -0.77
CA CYS A 94 15.43 1.83 -1.31
C CYS A 94 15.38 1.72 -2.83
N PHE A 95 14.19 1.64 -3.41
CA PHE A 95 14.02 1.72 -4.87
C PHE A 95 13.56 3.12 -5.25
N ILE A 96 14.18 3.66 -6.29
CA ILE A 96 13.61 4.80 -7.01
C ILE A 96 12.69 4.20 -8.08
N LEU A 97 11.38 4.38 -7.91
CA LEU A 97 10.42 3.93 -8.91
C LEU A 97 10.40 4.94 -10.07
N PRO A 98 10.54 4.48 -11.32
CA PRO A 98 10.39 5.35 -12.48
C PRO A 98 9.00 5.97 -12.52
N ASP A 99 8.92 7.25 -12.92
CA ASP A 99 7.65 7.96 -13.06
C ASP A 99 6.73 7.28 -14.08
N GLY A 100 5.45 7.16 -13.71
CA GLY A 100 4.42 6.63 -14.60
C GLY A 100 4.23 5.12 -14.60
N ILE A 101 5.10 4.36 -13.93
CA ILE A 101 4.91 2.91 -13.78
C ILE A 101 3.77 2.63 -12.80
N PRO A 102 2.75 1.82 -13.18
CA PRO A 102 1.72 1.38 -12.27
C PRO A 102 2.29 0.60 -11.09
N TYR A 103 1.80 0.91 -9.91
CA TYR A 103 2.23 0.31 -8.66
C TYR A 103 1.07 -0.40 -7.97
N MET A 104 1.29 -1.62 -7.54
CA MET A 104 0.39 -2.35 -6.66
C MET A 104 1.10 -2.67 -5.35
N GLY A 105 0.54 -2.21 -4.24
CA GLY A 105 1.02 -2.51 -2.90
C GLY A 105 0.00 -3.35 -2.13
N SER A 106 0.48 -4.32 -1.36
CA SER A 106 -0.36 -5.09 -0.45
C SER A 106 0.34 -5.20 0.90
N ARG A 107 -0.40 -5.02 2.00
CA ARG A 107 0.15 -5.05 3.37
C ARG A 107 1.30 -4.05 3.54
N ALA A 108 2.50 -4.55 3.87
CA ALA A 108 3.70 -3.72 3.97
C ALA A 108 4.03 -3.00 2.66
N GLY A 109 3.72 -3.58 1.49
CA GLY A 109 3.83 -2.90 0.20
C GLY A 109 2.93 -1.66 0.10
N THR A 110 1.74 -1.69 0.70
CA THR A 110 0.87 -0.51 0.83
C THR A 110 1.50 0.54 1.75
N ASN A 111 2.07 0.11 2.87
CA ASN A 111 2.73 1.00 3.82
C ASN A 111 3.95 1.70 3.18
N VAL A 112 4.77 0.94 2.44
CA VAL A 112 5.97 1.45 1.74
C VAL A 112 5.62 2.44 0.61
N ALA A 113 4.42 2.38 0.04
CA ALA A 113 3.97 3.34 -0.97
C ALA A 113 3.73 4.76 -0.42
N THR A 114 3.63 4.92 0.90
CA THR A 114 3.37 6.18 1.57
C THR A 114 4.65 7.01 1.78
N ILE A 115 4.55 8.12 2.47
CA ILE A 115 5.73 8.94 2.80
C ILE A 115 6.54 8.39 3.97
N SER A 116 5.90 7.62 4.86
CA SER A 116 6.53 7.10 6.08
C SER A 116 5.83 5.84 6.57
N ILE A 117 6.61 4.96 7.19
CA ILE A 117 6.12 3.75 7.85
C ILE A 117 5.92 3.91 9.37
N ASN A 118 5.93 5.15 9.88
CA ASN A 118 5.79 5.41 11.32
C ASN A 118 4.51 4.82 11.93
N THR A 119 3.47 4.64 11.13
CA THR A 119 2.19 4.07 11.55
C THR A 119 2.08 2.56 11.32
N THR A 120 3.21 1.85 11.11
CA THR A 120 3.19 0.39 11.00
C THR A 120 2.67 -0.27 12.28
N ASN A 121 1.98 -1.40 12.13
CA ASN A 121 1.43 -2.14 13.27
C ASN A 121 2.49 -2.93 14.03
N ASP A 122 3.55 -3.31 13.33
CA ASP A 122 4.58 -4.20 13.84
C ASP A 122 5.81 -3.40 14.27
N MET A 123 6.37 -3.77 15.40
CA MET A 123 7.65 -3.24 15.83
C MET A 123 8.75 -3.82 14.94
N PRO A 124 9.63 -3.01 14.34
CA PRO A 124 10.71 -3.54 13.52
C PRO A 124 11.70 -4.34 14.39
N ILE A 125 11.90 -5.61 14.05
CA ILE A 125 12.90 -6.47 14.71
C ILE A 125 14.32 -6.02 14.34
N VAL A 126 14.47 -5.48 13.14
CA VAL A 126 15.71 -4.86 12.66
C VAL A 126 15.44 -3.39 12.40
N TYR A 127 16.29 -2.53 12.93
CA TYR A 127 16.13 -1.09 12.75
C TYR A 127 16.30 -0.72 11.27
N PRO A 128 15.29 -0.09 10.65
CA PRO A 128 15.40 0.30 9.25
C PRO A 128 16.37 1.49 9.09
N PRO A 129 17.06 1.61 7.96
CA PRO A 129 17.94 2.75 7.70
C PRO A 129 17.19 4.08 7.62
N SER A 130 15.90 4.05 7.31
CA SER A 130 15.00 5.19 7.29
C SER A 130 13.57 4.73 7.54
N LEU A 131 12.77 5.60 8.15
CA LEU A 131 11.32 5.45 8.24
C LEU A 131 10.60 6.10 7.05
N GLN A 132 11.30 6.95 6.29
CA GLN A 132 10.79 7.50 5.02
C GLN A 132 10.90 6.44 3.94
N VAL A 133 9.89 6.39 3.07
CA VAL A 133 9.73 5.37 2.04
C VAL A 133 9.43 5.98 0.67
N LEU A 134 8.69 5.30 -0.21
CA LEU A 134 8.59 5.67 -1.63
C LEU A 134 7.90 7.01 -1.93
N GLY A 135 7.08 7.53 -1.02
CA GLY A 135 6.38 8.80 -1.20
C GLY A 135 5.46 8.83 -2.43
N LEU A 136 4.88 7.70 -2.80
CA LEU A 136 3.96 7.65 -3.93
C LEU A 136 2.64 8.37 -3.61
N VAL A 137 2.24 8.40 -2.35
CA VAL A 137 1.13 9.21 -1.83
C VAL A 137 1.63 10.07 -0.68
N PRO A 138 1.15 11.34 -0.52
CA PRO A 138 1.67 12.30 0.46
C PRO A 138 1.07 12.16 1.86
N PHE A 139 0.53 10.99 2.21
CA PHE A 139 -0.04 10.66 3.52
C PHE A 139 0.39 9.25 3.92
N THR A 140 0.03 8.82 5.12
CA THR A 140 0.33 7.48 5.61
C THR A 140 -0.90 6.57 5.54
N ILE A 141 -0.67 5.28 5.35
CA ILE A 141 -1.71 4.26 5.39
C ILE A 141 -1.36 3.23 6.46
N ASN A 142 -2.32 2.91 7.31
CA ASN A 142 -2.23 1.78 8.22
C ASN A 142 -3.02 0.60 7.62
N PRO A 143 -2.35 -0.33 6.93
CA PRO A 143 -2.99 -1.52 6.39
C PRO A 143 -3.32 -2.50 7.53
N HIS A 144 -4.30 -3.38 7.33
CA HIS A 144 -4.83 -4.26 8.36
C HIS A 144 -5.32 -3.50 9.60
N TYR A 145 -5.90 -2.32 9.39
CA TYR A 145 -6.53 -1.60 10.49
C TYR A 145 -7.60 -2.49 11.14
N LEU A 146 -7.54 -2.60 12.46
CA LEU A 146 -8.50 -3.33 13.27
C LEU A 146 -9.08 -2.41 14.33
N ASP A 147 -10.40 -2.46 14.47
CA ASP A 147 -11.09 -1.83 15.60
C ASP A 147 -10.78 -2.59 16.90
N PRO A 148 -10.90 -1.93 18.04
CA PRO A 148 -10.80 -2.59 19.35
C PRO A 148 -11.85 -3.70 19.46
N ASP A 149 -11.42 -4.91 19.79
CA ASP A 149 -12.36 -5.99 20.15
C ASP A 149 -12.74 -5.85 21.61
N VAL A 150 -14.01 -5.57 21.88
CA VAL A 150 -14.56 -5.42 23.24
C VAL A 150 -14.46 -6.70 24.08
N ASN A 151 -14.27 -7.84 23.44
CA ASN A 151 -14.09 -9.14 24.11
C ASN A 151 -12.60 -9.52 24.27
N SER A 152 -11.70 -8.69 23.76
CA SER A 152 -10.26 -8.97 23.86
C SER A 152 -9.77 -8.85 25.29
N THR A 153 -9.02 -9.84 25.74
CA THR A 153 -8.26 -9.80 27.01
C THR A 153 -6.93 -9.03 26.86
N HIS A 154 -6.65 -8.52 25.67
CA HIS A 154 -5.44 -7.77 25.40
C HIS A 154 -5.51 -6.39 26.08
N THR A 155 -4.56 -6.12 26.97
CA THR A 155 -4.47 -4.88 27.75
C THR A 155 -3.58 -3.81 27.11
N GLY A 156 -3.09 -4.08 25.88
CA GLY A 156 -2.24 -3.14 25.14
C GLY A 156 -3.05 -2.07 24.40
N GLU A 157 -2.35 -1.05 23.93
CA GLU A 157 -2.91 0.04 23.14
C GLU A 157 -3.59 -0.46 21.88
N THR A 158 -4.72 0.12 21.54
CA THR A 158 -5.42 -0.11 20.28
C THR A 158 -4.67 0.58 19.12
N ARG A 159 -4.95 0.16 17.90
CA ARG A 159 -4.37 0.83 16.71
C ARG A 159 -4.80 2.29 16.62
N ALA A 160 -6.03 2.59 16.98
CA ALA A 160 -6.54 3.96 17.03
C ALA A 160 -5.74 4.83 18.01
N GLU A 161 -5.51 4.34 19.24
CA GLU A 161 -4.73 5.06 20.24
C GLU A 161 -3.30 5.33 19.77
N ARG A 162 -2.64 4.35 19.17
CA ARG A 162 -1.29 4.52 18.60
C ARG A 162 -1.24 5.56 17.49
N ILE A 163 -2.26 5.61 16.61
CA ILE A 163 -2.35 6.63 15.56
C ILE A 163 -2.62 8.02 16.17
N LEU A 164 -3.46 8.10 17.21
CA LEU A 164 -3.71 9.36 17.92
C LEU A 164 -2.44 9.86 18.62
N GLN A 165 -1.67 8.99 19.25
CA GLN A 165 -0.36 9.33 19.83
C GLN A 165 0.62 9.82 18.76
N TYR A 166 0.64 9.18 17.57
CA TYR A 166 1.44 9.67 16.46
C TYR A 166 1.09 11.11 16.08
N HIS A 167 -0.20 11.48 16.14
CA HIS A 167 -0.66 12.82 15.86
C HIS A 167 -0.41 13.85 16.98
N GLU A 168 0.12 13.45 18.13
CA GLU A 168 0.64 14.38 19.14
C GLU A 168 1.90 15.10 18.64
N GLU A 169 2.68 14.44 17.78
CA GLU A 169 3.81 15.07 17.11
C GLU A 169 3.33 16.14 16.10
N PRO A 170 4.06 17.29 15.99
CA PRO A 170 3.70 18.34 15.07
C PRO A 170 3.90 17.91 13.61
N ASN A 171 3.08 18.46 12.71
CA ASN A 171 3.19 18.27 11.25
C ASN A 171 3.08 16.83 10.76
N THR A 172 2.44 15.95 11.51
CA THR A 172 2.17 14.60 11.06
C THR A 172 1.11 14.57 9.95
N PRO A 173 1.34 13.80 8.88
CA PRO A 173 0.38 13.69 7.79
C PRO A 173 -0.87 12.92 8.21
N PRO A 174 -1.97 13.04 7.44
CA PRO A 174 -3.14 12.19 7.61
C PRO A 174 -2.80 10.70 7.62
N VAL A 175 -3.55 9.92 8.37
CA VAL A 175 -3.43 8.45 8.41
C VAL A 175 -4.74 7.82 7.97
N LEU A 176 -4.68 6.98 6.92
CA LEU A 176 -5.82 6.22 6.44
C LEU A 176 -5.71 4.76 6.91
N GLY A 177 -6.56 4.38 7.86
CA GLY A 177 -6.70 3.01 8.34
C GLY A 177 -7.53 2.18 7.35
N LEU A 178 -6.89 1.30 6.60
CA LEU A 178 -7.57 0.39 5.67
C LEU A 178 -7.87 -0.94 6.37
N ARG A 179 -9.15 -1.25 6.55
CA ARG A 179 -9.60 -2.55 7.05
C ARG A 179 -9.36 -3.66 6.04
N LYS A 180 -9.43 -4.89 6.48
CA LYS A 180 -9.36 -6.06 5.59
C LYS A 180 -10.38 -5.90 4.44
N GLU A 181 -9.94 -6.19 3.21
CA GLU A 181 -10.76 -6.07 1.98
C GLU A 181 -11.08 -4.61 1.54
N ALA A 182 -10.47 -3.61 2.20
CA ALA A 182 -10.43 -2.25 1.69
C ALA A 182 -9.18 -2.03 0.83
N MET A 183 -9.30 -1.17 -0.16
CA MET A 183 -8.21 -0.77 -1.04
C MET A 183 -8.40 0.68 -1.50
N LEU A 184 -7.30 1.36 -1.80
CA LEU A 184 -7.30 2.70 -2.36
C LEU A 184 -6.77 2.66 -3.79
N LEU A 185 -7.59 3.05 -4.75
CA LEU A 185 -7.19 3.25 -6.14
C LEU A 185 -6.84 4.72 -6.35
N VAL A 186 -5.61 4.98 -6.82
CA VAL A 186 -5.14 6.33 -7.14
C VAL A 186 -4.83 6.40 -8.63
N GLU A 187 -5.48 7.34 -9.34
CA GLU A 187 -5.29 7.60 -10.75
C GLU A 187 -5.09 9.10 -10.98
N GLY A 188 -3.86 9.50 -11.28
CA GLY A 188 -3.50 10.91 -11.36
C GLY A 188 -3.74 11.62 -10.02
N ASP A 189 -4.66 12.59 -10.02
CA ASP A 189 -5.03 13.38 -8.85
C ASP A 189 -6.33 12.88 -8.17
N LYS A 190 -6.81 11.71 -8.56
CA LYS A 190 -7.99 11.10 -8.00
C LYS A 190 -7.62 9.90 -7.13
N ALA A 191 -8.18 9.84 -5.91
CA ALA A 191 -8.07 8.70 -5.01
C ALA A 191 -9.46 8.24 -4.57
N THR A 192 -9.77 6.97 -4.77
CA THR A 192 -11.10 6.42 -4.45
C THR A 192 -10.96 5.17 -3.58
N LEU A 193 -11.71 5.14 -2.48
CA LEU A 193 -11.83 3.94 -1.66
C LEU A 193 -12.64 2.87 -2.40
N GLN A 194 -12.06 1.70 -2.54
CA GLN A 194 -12.69 0.54 -3.15
C GLN A 194 -12.68 -0.66 -2.19
N GLY A 195 -13.35 -1.71 -2.59
CA GLY A 195 -13.48 -2.93 -1.79
C GLY A 195 -14.87 -3.04 -1.16
N VAL A 196 -14.97 -3.79 -0.07
CA VAL A 196 -16.23 -4.12 0.58
C VAL A 196 -16.33 -3.64 2.03
N THR A 197 -15.22 -3.13 2.57
CA THR A 197 -15.13 -2.63 3.94
C THR A 197 -14.80 -1.16 3.98
N GLU A 198 -15.20 -0.51 5.05
CA GLU A 198 -14.94 0.89 5.35
C GLU A 198 -13.46 1.15 5.66
N ALA A 199 -13.04 2.40 5.49
CA ALA A 199 -11.77 2.90 5.96
C ALA A 199 -11.99 3.95 7.06
N ARG A 200 -11.00 4.10 7.95
CA ARG A 200 -11.03 5.09 9.02
C ARG A 200 -9.95 6.13 8.78
N LEU A 201 -10.38 7.38 8.65
CA LEU A 201 -9.48 8.51 8.44
C LEU A 201 -9.17 9.19 9.76
N PHE A 202 -7.88 9.41 10.01
CA PHE A 202 -7.35 10.15 11.14
C PHE A 202 -6.68 11.43 10.64
N LEU A 203 -7.22 12.56 11.08
CA LEU A 203 -6.64 13.88 10.85
C LEU A 203 -6.17 14.46 12.18
N ARG A 204 -5.03 15.13 12.19
CA ARG A 204 -4.47 15.71 13.39
C ARG A 204 -5.43 16.75 14.01
N GLY A 205 -5.74 16.59 15.27
CA GLY A 205 -6.65 17.48 16.01
C GLY A 205 -8.15 17.24 15.75
N GLU A 206 -8.49 16.26 14.95
CA GLU A 206 -9.88 15.90 14.64
C GLU A 206 -10.26 14.53 15.19
N LYS A 207 -11.55 14.29 15.35
CA LYS A 207 -12.05 12.95 15.66
C LYS A 207 -11.94 12.05 14.43
N PRO A 208 -11.48 10.81 14.60
CA PRO A 208 -11.45 9.85 13.50
C PRO A 208 -12.82 9.67 12.84
N ALA A 209 -12.85 9.65 11.51
CA ALA A 209 -14.08 9.54 10.72
C ALA A 209 -14.11 8.23 9.90
N GLU A 210 -15.28 7.61 9.83
CA GLU A 210 -15.53 6.42 9.02
C GLU A 210 -15.94 6.81 7.60
N HIS A 211 -15.46 6.05 6.62
CA HIS A 211 -15.73 6.28 5.22
C HIS A 211 -16.05 4.97 4.49
N GLU A 212 -17.18 4.95 3.79
CA GLU A 212 -17.62 3.79 3.04
C GLU A 212 -16.90 3.64 1.69
N PRO A 213 -16.89 2.43 1.09
CA PRO A 213 -16.43 2.23 -0.28
C PRO A 213 -17.11 3.21 -1.26
N GLY A 214 -16.33 3.72 -2.21
CA GLY A 214 -16.77 4.78 -3.14
C GLY A 214 -16.40 6.19 -2.68
N THR A 215 -15.96 6.38 -1.44
CA THR A 215 -15.52 7.70 -0.94
C THR A 215 -14.34 8.23 -1.76
N ASP A 216 -14.40 9.51 -2.10
CA ASP A 216 -13.34 10.26 -2.76
C ASP A 216 -12.37 10.84 -1.72
N PHE A 217 -11.13 10.37 -1.77
CA PHE A 217 -10.01 10.84 -0.95
C PHE A 217 -9.01 11.70 -1.73
N SER A 218 -9.39 12.25 -2.86
CA SER A 218 -8.50 13.05 -3.71
C SER A 218 -7.90 14.26 -2.97
N PHE A 219 -8.59 14.78 -1.97
CA PHE A 219 -8.11 15.87 -1.13
C PHE A 219 -6.83 15.50 -0.32
N LEU A 220 -6.61 14.20 -0.06
CA LEU A 220 -5.39 13.73 0.60
C LEU A 220 -4.16 13.74 -0.32
N LEU A 221 -4.35 13.86 -1.63
CA LEU A 221 -3.26 13.91 -2.60
C LEU A 221 -2.68 15.32 -2.79
N THR A 222 -3.42 16.33 -2.39
CA THR A 222 -2.94 17.71 -2.38
C THR A 222 -2.11 17.93 -1.13
N ASP A 223 -0.87 18.40 -1.26
CA ASP A 223 0.01 18.69 -0.13
C ASP A 223 -0.69 19.57 0.92
N SER A 224 -1.16 18.93 1.99
CA SER A 224 -1.79 19.62 3.11
C SER A 224 -0.76 20.33 4.01
N ASN A 225 0.50 20.39 3.60
CA ASN A 225 1.56 21.13 4.30
C ASN A 225 1.57 22.64 4.00
N SER A 226 0.56 23.18 3.32
CA SER A 226 0.39 24.62 3.17
C SER A 226 -0.62 25.23 4.16
N GLN A 227 -0.76 24.67 5.36
CA GLN A 227 -1.28 25.48 6.46
C GLN A 227 -0.13 26.37 6.95
N LYS A 228 -0.12 27.56 6.40
CA LYS A 228 0.69 28.71 6.87
C LYS A 228 0.43 28.99 8.35
N PRO A 229 1.42 29.63 8.99
CA PRO A 229 1.51 29.88 10.41
C PRO A 229 0.34 30.65 10.99
#